data_bb653be77b0551c35db413f09167c0fe
#
_entry.id   bb653be77b0551c35db413f09167c0fe
#
_cell.length_a   1.000
_cell.length_b   1.000
_cell.length_c   1.000
_cell.angle_alpha   90.00
_cell.angle_beta   90.00
_cell.angle_gamma   90.00
#
_symmetry.space_group_name_H-M   'P 1'
#
loop_
_entity.id
_entity.type
_entity.pdbx_description
1 polymer ?
#
loop_
_entity_poly.entity_id
_entity_poly.type
_entity_poly.pdbx_seq_one_letter_code
_entity_poly.pdbx_strand_id
1 'polypeptide(L)'
;IRNPAHSFWSLTEKPGSLRLKGTAINFTTNDSPSFIGRRQAAFNLTASAKVNFIPKVENEEAGLVVRADDKNHYDLLITERNGQRVAMLRKTLKDKVVDTTYKELPATGEVILSITATETTYTFEIKAAHVSAILGTASTRDVSNEVVGGFTGVFIGMYASGNGQANTNPADFDWFDFRCLD
;
A
#
# COMPACT_ATOMS: atom_id res chain seq x y z
N ILE A 1 1.37 -12.83 8.48
CA ILE A 1 2.12 -11.55 8.58
C ILE A 1 2.73 -11.50 9.96
N ARG A 2 4.02 -11.20 10.04
CA ARG A 2 4.71 -10.90 11.30
C ARG A 2 4.60 -9.42 11.59
N ASN A 3 4.60 -9.03 12.86
CA ASN A 3 4.66 -7.62 13.22
C ASN A 3 5.99 -7.02 12.73
N PRO A 4 5.98 -5.79 12.18
CA PRO A 4 7.22 -5.11 11.82
C PRO A 4 8.10 -4.90 13.06
N ALA A 5 9.42 -4.99 12.90
CA ALA A 5 10.35 -4.69 13.97
C ALA A 5 10.18 -3.23 14.45
N HIS A 6 10.43 -2.96 15.72
CA HIS A 6 10.30 -1.60 16.28
C HIS A 6 11.17 -0.56 15.57
N SER A 7 12.26 -0.98 14.94
CA SER A 7 13.12 -0.10 14.15
C SER A 7 12.49 0.35 12.82
N PHE A 8 11.40 -0.28 12.37
CA PHE A 8 10.77 -0.01 11.06
C PHE A 8 9.63 1.01 11.14
N TRP A 9 9.24 1.42 12.34
CA TRP A 9 8.18 2.42 12.51
C TRP A 9 8.42 3.31 13.73
N SER A 10 7.85 4.50 13.72
CA SER A 10 7.93 5.46 14.82
C SER A 10 6.71 6.39 14.83
N LEU A 11 6.23 6.68 16.05
CA LEU A 11 5.22 7.73 16.30
C LEU A 11 5.84 9.02 16.87
N THR A 12 7.14 8.99 17.18
CA THR A 12 7.85 10.09 17.85
C THR A 12 8.85 10.83 16.97
N GLU A 13 9.43 10.17 15.96
CA GLU A 13 10.38 10.79 15.03
C GLU A 13 9.75 11.88 14.15
N LYS A 14 8.43 11.76 13.87
CA LYS A 14 7.63 12.77 13.18
C LYS A 14 6.32 12.95 13.95
N PRO A 15 6.26 13.88 14.91
CA PRO A 15 5.05 14.11 15.71
C PRO A 15 3.82 14.36 14.82
N GLY A 16 2.71 13.69 15.15
CA GLY A 16 1.46 13.75 14.38
C GLY A 16 1.39 12.80 13.20
N SER A 17 2.43 11.99 12.94
CA SER A 17 2.42 11.01 11.86
C SER A 17 2.95 9.65 12.33
N LEU A 18 2.45 8.58 11.70
CA LEU A 18 3.11 7.30 11.73
C LEU A 18 4.21 7.31 10.66
N ARG A 19 5.46 7.22 11.09
CA ARG A 19 6.61 7.06 10.20
C ARG A 19 6.87 5.59 9.95
N LEU A 20 6.84 5.15 8.68
CA LEU A 20 7.30 3.84 8.25
C LEU A 20 8.64 3.96 7.52
N LYS A 21 9.58 3.09 7.88
CA LYS A 21 10.90 3.00 7.22
C LYS A 21 10.88 1.76 6.33
N GLY A 22 11.03 1.97 5.03
CA GLY A 22 11.19 0.88 4.08
C GLY A 22 12.48 0.10 4.39
N THR A 23 12.44 -1.20 4.16
CA THR A 23 13.59 -2.09 4.30
C THR A 23 13.82 -2.85 3.00
N ALA A 24 14.86 -3.66 2.94
CA ALA A 24 15.06 -4.58 1.82
C ALA A 24 13.93 -5.63 1.69
N ILE A 25 13.15 -5.84 2.75
CA ILE A 25 12.07 -6.81 2.80
C ILE A 25 10.84 -6.25 2.08
N ASN A 26 10.31 -6.99 1.14
CA ASN A 26 9.04 -6.73 0.48
C ASN A 26 8.05 -7.88 0.73
N PHE A 27 6.87 -7.84 0.13
CA PHE A 27 5.85 -8.87 0.34
C PHE A 27 6.18 -10.23 -0.27
N THR A 28 7.06 -10.32 -1.26
CA THR A 28 7.48 -11.59 -1.85
C THR A 28 8.49 -12.34 -0.98
N THR A 29 9.01 -11.69 0.05
CA THR A 29 9.91 -12.29 1.02
C THR A 29 9.12 -12.79 2.22
N ASN A 30 9.26 -14.07 2.58
CA ASN A 30 8.62 -14.63 3.78
C ASN A 30 9.30 -14.14 5.06
N ASP A 31 9.14 -12.86 5.36
CA ASP A 31 9.73 -12.16 6.49
C ASP A 31 8.76 -11.09 7.05
N SER A 32 9.27 -10.11 7.80
CA SER A 32 8.52 -9.03 8.45
C SER A 32 8.66 -7.73 7.65
N PRO A 33 7.82 -7.48 6.65
CA PRO A 33 7.84 -6.21 5.91
C PRO A 33 7.39 -5.05 6.81
N SER A 34 7.76 -3.82 6.45
CA SER A 34 7.21 -2.60 7.07
C SER A 34 5.74 -2.43 6.66
N PHE A 35 4.86 -3.19 7.29
CA PHE A 35 3.41 -3.19 7.04
C PHE A 35 2.62 -3.10 8.33
N ILE A 36 1.70 -2.14 8.40
CA ILE A 36 0.75 -1.95 9.49
C ILE A 36 -0.65 -1.85 8.90
N GLY A 37 -1.52 -2.80 9.22
CA GLY A 37 -2.85 -2.86 8.62
C GLY A 37 -3.90 -3.47 9.54
N ARG A 38 -5.14 -3.42 9.05
CA ARG A 38 -6.32 -4.03 9.68
C ARG A 38 -6.87 -5.14 8.79
N ARG A 39 -7.43 -6.16 9.42
CA ARG A 39 -8.20 -7.19 8.70
C ARG A 39 -9.47 -6.56 8.13
N GLN A 40 -9.79 -6.90 6.91
CA GLN A 40 -11.07 -6.57 6.31
C GLN A 40 -12.19 -7.34 7.05
N ALA A 41 -13.12 -6.60 7.65
CA ALA A 41 -14.20 -7.16 8.47
C ALA A 41 -15.58 -7.01 7.81
N ALA A 42 -15.68 -6.24 6.73
CA ALA A 42 -16.91 -6.01 5.96
C ALA A 42 -16.63 -6.10 4.46
N PHE A 43 -17.65 -6.38 3.67
CA PHE A 43 -17.53 -6.34 2.21
C PHE A 43 -17.44 -4.90 1.72
N ASN A 44 -18.35 -4.03 2.22
CA ASN A 44 -18.37 -2.64 1.86
C ASN A 44 -17.57 -1.82 2.86
N LEU A 45 -16.47 -1.23 2.40
CA LEU A 45 -15.63 -0.39 3.25
C LEU A 45 -14.83 0.64 2.42
N THR A 46 -14.31 1.62 3.12
CA THR A 46 -13.25 2.50 2.62
C THR A 46 -12.03 2.41 3.53
N ALA A 47 -10.85 2.40 2.91
CA ALA A 47 -9.58 2.55 3.60
C ALA A 47 -8.79 3.65 2.89
N SER A 48 -8.39 4.68 3.60
CA SER A 48 -7.67 5.82 3.04
C SER A 48 -6.52 6.23 3.95
N ALA A 49 -5.46 6.76 3.36
CA ALA A 49 -4.35 7.32 4.10
C ALA A 49 -3.82 8.57 3.41
N LYS A 50 -3.40 9.55 4.21
CA LYS A 50 -2.65 10.69 3.73
C LYS A 50 -1.18 10.46 4.01
N VAL A 51 -0.37 10.43 2.96
CA VAL A 51 1.04 10.08 3.04
C VAL A 51 1.91 11.16 2.41
N ASN A 52 2.99 11.49 3.10
CA ASN A 52 4.10 12.29 2.57
C ASN A 52 5.29 11.36 2.36
N PHE A 53 5.58 11.09 1.08
CA PHE A 53 6.69 10.25 0.66
C PHE A 53 7.25 10.75 -0.66
N ILE A 54 8.54 11.03 -0.70
CA ILE A 54 9.26 11.46 -1.90
C ILE A 54 10.33 10.40 -2.16
N PRO A 55 10.06 9.42 -3.05
CA PRO A 55 11.04 8.40 -3.40
C PRO A 55 12.27 9.05 -4.05
N LYS A 56 13.44 8.51 -3.80
CA LYS A 56 14.73 8.99 -4.35
C LYS A 56 15.25 8.08 -5.45
N VAL A 57 14.77 6.85 -5.49
CA VAL A 57 15.14 5.82 -6.46
C VAL A 57 13.95 4.91 -6.75
N GLU A 58 13.93 4.25 -7.91
CA GLU A 58 12.82 3.41 -8.38
C GLU A 58 12.43 2.26 -7.44
N ASN A 59 13.34 1.82 -6.58
CA ASN A 59 13.05 0.72 -5.65
C ASN A 59 12.25 1.16 -4.42
N GLU A 60 12.22 2.44 -4.11
CA GLU A 60 11.53 2.96 -2.95
C GLU A 60 10.04 3.04 -3.20
N GLU A 61 9.26 2.40 -2.34
CA GLU A 61 7.80 2.32 -2.44
C GLU A 61 7.15 2.57 -1.08
N ALA A 62 6.06 3.33 -1.06
CA ALA A 62 5.21 3.47 0.12
C ALA A 62 3.76 3.80 -0.25
N GLY A 63 2.80 3.28 0.52
CA GLY A 63 1.39 3.57 0.32
C GLY A 63 0.45 2.58 1.00
N LEU A 64 -0.66 2.24 0.34
CA LEU A 64 -1.68 1.31 0.81
C LEU A 64 -1.65 -0.01 0.05
N VAL A 65 -1.91 -1.10 0.75
CA VAL A 65 -1.94 -2.43 0.18
C VAL A 65 -3.17 -3.21 0.64
N VAL A 66 -3.79 -3.93 -0.28
CA VAL A 66 -4.73 -5.03 -0.03
C VAL A 66 -3.96 -6.33 -0.13
N ARG A 67 -3.85 -7.09 0.96
CA ARG A 67 -3.00 -8.27 1.03
C ARG A 67 -3.75 -9.48 1.58
N ALA A 68 -3.85 -10.55 0.80
CA ALA A 68 -4.25 -11.87 1.29
C ALA A 68 -3.03 -12.62 1.84
N ASP A 69 -1.97 -12.75 1.03
CA ASP A 69 -0.71 -13.39 1.39
C ASP A 69 0.48 -12.74 0.62
N ASP A 70 1.63 -13.37 0.65
CA ASP A 70 2.86 -12.93 -0.04
C ASP A 70 2.81 -13.04 -1.56
N LYS A 71 1.88 -13.81 -2.11
CA LYS A 71 1.72 -14.08 -3.54
C LYS A 71 0.50 -13.41 -4.16
N ASN A 72 -0.41 -12.91 -3.33
CA ASN A 72 -1.70 -12.37 -3.76
C ASN A 72 -1.99 -11.06 -3.02
N HIS A 73 -1.71 -9.93 -3.69
CA HIS A 73 -1.89 -8.59 -3.15
C HIS A 73 -2.07 -7.54 -4.25
N TYR A 74 -2.67 -6.42 -3.89
CA TYR A 74 -2.82 -5.23 -4.72
C TYR A 74 -2.18 -4.06 -4.01
N ASP A 75 -1.26 -3.38 -4.68
CA ASP A 75 -0.42 -2.35 -4.10
C ASP A 75 -0.73 -0.99 -4.74
N LEU A 76 -1.30 -0.06 -3.97
CA LEU A 76 -1.49 1.34 -4.34
C LEU A 76 -0.38 2.16 -3.69
N LEU A 77 0.69 2.42 -4.42
CA LEU A 77 1.93 2.95 -3.87
C LEU A 77 2.39 4.22 -4.58
N ILE A 78 3.20 5.00 -3.89
CA ILE A 78 4.01 6.08 -4.46
C ILE A 78 5.41 5.50 -4.67
N THR A 79 5.97 5.74 -5.85
CA THR A 79 7.33 5.32 -6.22
C THR A 79 7.96 6.33 -7.19
N GLU A 80 9.20 6.09 -7.57
CA GLU A 80 9.86 6.81 -8.67
C GLU A 80 9.87 5.92 -9.92
N ARG A 81 9.65 6.51 -11.07
CA ARG A 81 9.79 5.86 -12.37
C ARG A 81 10.36 6.84 -13.39
N ASN A 82 11.51 6.50 -13.98
CA ASN A 82 12.21 7.34 -14.98
C ASN A 82 12.47 8.79 -14.46
N GLY A 83 12.85 8.96 -13.20
CA GLY A 83 13.07 10.27 -12.59
C GLY A 83 11.79 11.02 -12.21
N GLN A 84 10.62 10.42 -12.38
CA GLN A 84 9.32 11.02 -12.07
C GLN A 84 8.68 10.35 -10.83
N ARG A 85 8.13 11.16 -9.93
CA ARG A 85 7.30 10.65 -8.85
C ARG A 85 5.94 10.24 -9.39
N VAL A 86 5.56 8.99 -9.17
CA VAL A 86 4.30 8.43 -9.67
C VAL A 86 3.52 7.71 -8.58
N ALA A 87 2.20 7.69 -8.72
CA ALA A 87 1.38 6.68 -8.08
C ALA A 87 1.34 5.44 -8.97
N MET A 88 1.43 4.28 -8.36
CA MET A 88 1.42 2.99 -9.02
C MET A 88 0.31 2.12 -8.41
N LEU A 89 -0.49 1.50 -9.24
CA LEU A 89 -1.31 0.34 -8.87
C LEU A 89 -0.66 -0.90 -9.47
N ARG A 90 -0.17 -1.79 -8.63
CA ARG A 90 0.39 -3.09 -9.03
C ARG A 90 -0.50 -4.20 -8.53
N LYS A 91 -0.82 -5.14 -9.39
CA LYS A 91 -1.62 -6.34 -9.05
C LYS A 91 -0.74 -7.56 -9.15
N THR A 92 -0.54 -8.25 -8.03
CA THR A 92 0.23 -9.48 -7.94
C THR A 92 -0.71 -10.64 -7.59
N LEU A 93 -0.75 -11.66 -8.44
CA LEU A 93 -1.55 -12.86 -8.25
C LEU A 93 -0.70 -14.09 -8.54
N LYS A 94 -0.73 -15.07 -7.63
CA LYS A 94 0.07 -16.31 -7.73
C LYS A 94 1.56 -16.03 -7.98
N ASP A 95 2.09 -15.06 -7.23
CA ASP A 95 3.50 -14.64 -7.29
C ASP A 95 3.92 -14.01 -8.65
N LYS A 96 2.96 -13.50 -9.41
CA LYS A 96 3.21 -12.83 -10.68
C LYS A 96 2.54 -11.47 -10.72
N VAL A 97 3.28 -10.46 -11.16
CA VAL A 97 2.68 -9.17 -11.50
C VAL A 97 1.85 -9.36 -12.77
N VAL A 98 0.53 -9.23 -12.64
CA VAL A 98 -0.42 -9.44 -13.74
C VAL A 98 -0.85 -8.14 -14.39
N ASP A 99 -0.71 -7.01 -13.69
CA ASP A 99 -1.06 -5.69 -14.19
C ASP A 99 -0.33 -4.60 -13.41
N THR A 100 0.03 -3.50 -14.08
CA THR A 100 0.60 -2.31 -13.45
C THR A 100 0.15 -1.04 -14.18
N THR A 101 -0.45 -0.13 -13.42
CA THR A 101 -0.91 1.19 -13.91
C THR A 101 -0.16 2.29 -13.17
N TYR A 102 0.20 3.36 -13.87
CA TYR A 102 0.91 4.51 -13.30
C TYR A 102 0.16 5.82 -13.55
N LYS A 103 0.33 6.77 -12.63
CA LYS A 103 -0.15 8.15 -12.76
C LYS A 103 0.92 9.09 -12.21
N GLU A 104 1.32 10.07 -12.99
CA GLU A 104 2.24 11.11 -12.54
C GLU A 104 1.67 11.90 -11.36
N LEU A 105 2.55 12.21 -10.43
CA LEU A 105 2.27 13.00 -9.24
C LEU A 105 3.11 14.28 -9.26
N PRO A 106 2.68 15.34 -8.55
CA PRO A 106 3.56 16.45 -8.24
C PRO A 106 4.87 15.96 -7.58
N ALA A 107 5.99 16.59 -7.89
CA ALA A 107 7.31 16.20 -7.37
C ALA A 107 7.37 16.15 -5.85
N THR A 108 6.57 16.96 -5.18
CA THR A 108 6.48 17.05 -3.71
C THR A 108 5.03 17.15 -3.26
N GLY A 109 4.82 17.10 -1.95
CA GLY A 109 3.51 17.27 -1.32
C GLY A 109 2.86 15.95 -0.92
N GLU A 110 1.80 16.08 -0.15
CA GLU A 110 1.03 14.96 0.38
C GLU A 110 0.15 14.34 -0.70
N VAL A 111 -0.08 13.04 -0.58
CA VAL A 111 -0.98 12.26 -1.43
C VAL A 111 -1.99 11.56 -0.54
N ILE A 112 -3.26 11.64 -0.90
CA ILE A 112 -4.29 10.77 -0.33
C ILE A 112 -4.44 9.57 -1.25
N LEU A 113 -4.24 8.39 -0.71
CA LEU A 113 -4.48 7.11 -1.33
C LEU A 113 -5.77 6.54 -0.75
N SER A 114 -6.66 6.03 -1.59
CA SER A 114 -7.94 5.48 -1.16
C SER A 114 -8.25 4.16 -1.85
N ILE A 115 -8.79 3.23 -1.07
CA ILE A 115 -9.27 1.93 -1.51
C ILE A 115 -10.72 1.82 -1.06
N THR A 116 -11.62 1.68 -2.02
CA THR A 116 -13.03 1.38 -1.77
C THR A 116 -13.30 -0.06 -2.12
N ALA A 117 -13.82 -0.84 -1.16
CA ALA A 117 -14.22 -2.22 -1.38
C ALA A 117 -15.75 -2.34 -1.44
N THR A 118 -16.21 -3.21 -2.32
CA THR A 118 -17.56 -3.75 -2.39
C THR A 118 -17.49 -5.27 -2.31
N GLU A 119 -18.62 -5.97 -2.44
CA GLU A 119 -18.64 -7.44 -2.47
C GLU A 119 -17.73 -8.02 -3.57
N THR A 120 -17.63 -7.34 -4.71
CA THR A 120 -16.97 -7.89 -5.90
C THR A 120 -15.71 -7.16 -6.34
N THR A 121 -15.50 -5.92 -5.88
CA THR A 121 -14.50 -5.04 -6.48
C THR A 121 -13.79 -4.17 -5.46
N TYR A 122 -12.47 -4.04 -5.58
CA TYR A 122 -11.69 -2.93 -5.03
C TYR A 122 -11.52 -1.85 -6.09
N THR A 123 -11.71 -0.60 -5.71
CA THR A 123 -11.41 0.59 -6.53
C THR A 123 -10.26 1.35 -5.87
N PHE A 124 -9.26 1.72 -6.65
CA PHE A 124 -8.04 2.38 -6.19
C PHE A 124 -7.99 3.80 -6.72
N GLU A 125 -7.93 4.77 -5.81
CA GLU A 125 -8.00 6.19 -6.12
C GLU A 125 -6.82 6.95 -5.49
N ILE A 126 -6.41 8.03 -6.16
CA ILE A 126 -5.42 8.97 -5.64
C ILE A 126 -5.93 10.40 -5.72
N LYS A 127 -5.48 11.21 -4.75
CA LYS A 127 -5.68 12.66 -4.77
C LYS A 127 -4.43 13.38 -4.27
N ALA A 128 -3.88 14.30 -5.07
CA ALA A 128 -2.68 15.07 -4.73
C ALA A 128 -2.75 16.43 -5.43
N ALA A 129 -2.73 17.53 -4.68
CA ALA A 129 -2.84 18.88 -5.22
C ALA A 129 -3.96 18.99 -6.29
N HIS A 130 -3.58 19.18 -7.55
CA HIS A 130 -4.51 19.29 -8.69
C HIS A 130 -4.73 17.93 -9.43
N VAL A 131 -4.16 16.84 -8.95
CA VAL A 131 -4.30 15.49 -9.52
C VAL A 131 -5.35 14.71 -8.71
N SER A 132 -6.37 14.19 -9.39
CA SER A 132 -7.33 13.25 -8.84
C SER A 132 -7.64 12.20 -9.90
N ALA A 133 -7.48 10.91 -9.58
CA ALA A 133 -7.69 9.84 -10.54
C ALA A 133 -8.03 8.50 -9.87
N ILE A 134 -8.86 7.72 -10.55
CA ILE A 134 -8.99 6.28 -10.33
C ILE A 134 -7.88 5.61 -11.13
N LEU A 135 -6.99 4.87 -10.47
CA LEU A 135 -5.91 4.13 -11.13
C LEU A 135 -6.40 2.80 -11.71
N GLY A 136 -7.45 2.25 -11.15
CA GLY A 136 -8.04 1.02 -11.64
C GLY A 136 -8.88 0.31 -10.58
N THR A 137 -9.34 -0.88 -10.96
CA THR A 137 -10.11 -1.77 -10.11
C THR A 137 -9.49 -3.16 -10.08
N ALA A 138 -9.80 -3.94 -9.05
CA ALA A 138 -9.40 -5.34 -8.95
C ALA A 138 -10.52 -6.18 -8.30
N SER A 139 -10.55 -7.47 -8.60
CA SER A 139 -11.55 -8.39 -8.07
C SER A 139 -11.28 -8.72 -6.60
N THR A 140 -12.30 -8.67 -5.76
CA THR A 140 -12.21 -9.16 -4.38
C THR A 140 -12.03 -10.67 -4.31
N ARG A 141 -12.58 -11.40 -5.30
CA ARG A 141 -12.49 -12.85 -5.40
C ARG A 141 -11.05 -13.34 -5.54
N ASP A 142 -10.21 -12.66 -6.32
CA ASP A 142 -8.85 -13.11 -6.62
C ASP A 142 -7.93 -13.15 -5.40
N VAL A 143 -8.29 -12.41 -4.33
CA VAL A 143 -7.60 -12.38 -3.05
C VAL A 143 -8.43 -13.00 -1.92
N SER A 144 -9.56 -13.62 -2.25
CA SER A 144 -10.42 -14.29 -1.26
C SER A 144 -9.86 -15.64 -0.81
N ASN A 145 -10.26 -16.10 0.37
CA ASN A 145 -9.82 -17.39 0.91
C ASN A 145 -10.20 -18.57 0.01
N GLU A 146 -11.30 -18.45 -0.77
CA GLU A 146 -11.74 -19.49 -1.70
C GLU A 146 -10.76 -19.68 -2.86
N VAL A 147 -10.02 -18.64 -3.23
CA VAL A 147 -9.06 -18.66 -4.35
C VAL A 147 -7.64 -18.84 -3.87
N VAL A 148 -7.21 -18.11 -2.84
CA VAL A 148 -5.82 -18.17 -2.36
C VAL A 148 -5.59 -19.24 -1.30
N GLY A 149 -6.66 -19.75 -0.67
CA GLY A 149 -6.61 -20.65 0.48
C GLY A 149 -6.30 -19.90 1.78
N GLY A 150 -6.18 -20.66 2.87
CA GLY A 150 -5.89 -20.11 4.19
C GLY A 150 -7.12 -19.65 4.95
N PHE A 151 -6.89 -19.14 6.18
CA PHE A 151 -7.96 -18.79 7.13
C PHE A 151 -7.81 -17.34 7.67
N THR A 152 -6.83 -16.59 7.20
CA THR A 152 -6.50 -15.28 7.80
C THR A 152 -7.33 -14.12 7.25
N GLY A 153 -7.90 -14.27 6.06
CA GLY A 153 -8.61 -13.19 5.36
C GLY A 153 -7.66 -12.10 4.84
N VAL A 154 -8.25 -11.10 4.23
CA VAL A 154 -7.54 -9.97 3.63
C VAL A 154 -7.19 -8.92 4.70
N PHE A 155 -6.02 -8.32 4.58
CA PHE A 155 -5.60 -7.14 5.32
C PHE A 155 -5.45 -5.94 4.39
N ILE A 156 -5.85 -4.76 4.87
CA ILE A 156 -5.63 -3.49 4.19
C ILE A 156 -4.82 -2.59 5.12
N GLY A 157 -3.74 -1.99 4.62
CA GLY A 157 -2.89 -1.19 5.48
C GLY A 157 -1.78 -0.43 4.76
N MET A 158 -1.01 0.27 5.58
CA MET A 158 0.13 1.10 5.19
C MET A 158 1.39 0.25 5.04
N TYR A 159 2.17 0.55 4.03
CA TYR A 159 3.35 -0.21 3.64
C TYR A 159 4.48 0.70 3.19
N ALA A 160 5.71 0.30 3.46
CA ALA A 160 6.93 0.91 2.90
C ALA A 160 8.00 -0.15 2.64
N SER A 161 8.73 -0.03 1.53
CA SER A 161 9.81 -0.96 1.15
C SER A 161 10.88 -0.29 0.29
N GLY A 162 12.07 -0.80 0.35
CA GLY A 162 13.18 -0.52 -0.58
C GLY A 162 13.39 -1.64 -1.61
N ASN A 163 12.50 -2.66 -1.67
CA ASN A 163 12.50 -3.74 -2.68
C ASN A 163 13.88 -4.35 -2.92
N GLY A 164 14.44 -4.97 -1.90
CA GLY A 164 15.74 -5.63 -1.96
C GLY A 164 16.93 -4.74 -1.59
N GLN A 165 16.69 -3.44 -1.37
CA GLN A 165 17.71 -2.50 -0.91
C GLN A 165 17.36 -1.89 0.45
N ALA A 166 18.36 -1.64 1.28
CA ALA A 166 18.16 -0.91 2.52
C ALA A 166 17.72 0.52 2.16
N ASN A 167 16.55 0.91 2.70
CA ASN A 167 15.98 2.22 2.47
C ASN A 167 16.00 3.04 3.75
N THR A 168 16.62 4.21 3.71
CA THR A 168 16.63 5.18 4.81
C THR A 168 15.60 6.30 4.63
N ASN A 169 14.87 6.31 3.51
CA ASN A 169 13.89 7.33 3.17
C ASN A 169 12.52 6.95 3.76
N PRO A 170 12.07 7.60 4.85
CA PRO A 170 10.82 7.21 5.50
C PRO A 170 9.60 7.74 4.76
N ALA A 171 8.48 7.02 4.91
CA ALA A 171 7.15 7.48 4.55
C ALA A 171 6.40 7.92 5.80
N ASP A 172 5.90 9.15 5.80
CA ASP A 172 5.14 9.73 6.90
C ASP A 172 3.63 9.69 6.58
N PHE A 173 2.89 8.88 7.34
CA PHE A 173 1.44 8.78 7.23
C PHE A 173 0.81 9.67 8.30
N ASP A 174 0.14 10.76 7.86
CA ASP A 174 -0.54 11.73 8.73
C ASP A 174 -1.75 11.09 9.41
N TRP A 175 -2.54 10.33 8.63
CA TRP A 175 -3.67 9.56 9.13
C TRP A 175 -3.92 8.32 8.27
N PHE A 176 -4.55 7.34 8.88
CA PHE A 176 -5.14 6.16 8.23
C PHE A 176 -6.58 6.01 8.73
N ASP A 177 -7.53 6.12 7.81
CA ASP A 177 -8.96 6.00 8.07
C ASP A 177 -9.48 4.68 7.48
N PHE A 178 -10.23 3.93 8.29
CA PHE A 178 -10.79 2.64 7.88
C PHE A 178 -12.23 2.55 8.37
N ARG A 179 -13.18 2.60 7.45
CA ARG A 179 -14.61 2.63 7.74
C ARG A 179 -15.33 1.49 7.05
N CYS A 180 -16.07 0.67 7.82
CA CYS A 180 -17.09 -0.21 7.29
C CYS A 180 -18.32 0.63 6.92
N LEU A 181 -18.94 0.32 5.81
CA LEU A 181 -20.09 1.06 5.25
C LEU A 181 -21.41 0.27 5.36
N ASP A 182 -21.38 -0.89 6.03
CA ASP A 182 -22.56 -1.76 6.27
C ASP A 182 -23.32 -1.33 7.50
#